data_75c2ade47c77f512282ce9ec37a4fc7e
#
_entry.id   75c2ade47c77f512282ce9ec37a4fc7e
#
_cell.length_a   1.000
_cell.length_b   1.000
_cell.length_c   1.000
_cell.angle_alpha   90.00
_cell.angle_beta   90.00
_cell.angle_gamma   90.00
#
_symmetry.space_group_name_H-M   'P 1'
#
loop_
_entity.id
_entity.type
_entity.pdbx_description
1 polymer ?
#
loop_
_entity_poly.entity_id
_entity_poly.type
_entity_poly.pdbx_seq_one_letter_code
_entity_poly.pdbx_strand_id
1 'polypeptide(L)'
;MIVRRFSDAKPYEAPSHRGYTSLRLFGAEAGGSKEMIVGLSHFLPGGGAGPDASPPEKVYFIVSGELTVIVDGKEHVLKANDSCYIGPNETREIINRSNDVCTIVVAMLPPRAQ
;
A
#
# COMPACT_ATOMS: atom_id res chain seq x y z
N MET A 1 -21.61 1.33 -11.73
CA MET A 1 -20.47 2.17 -11.33
C MET A 1 -20.67 2.62 -9.89
N ILE A 2 -19.61 2.65 -9.11
CA ILE A 2 -19.64 3.16 -7.73
C ILE A 2 -18.63 4.30 -7.65
N VAL A 3 -19.03 5.43 -7.08
CA VAL A 3 -18.14 6.56 -6.83
C VAL A 3 -17.82 6.59 -5.34
N ARG A 4 -16.53 6.62 -5.00
CA ARG A 4 -16.07 6.73 -3.62
C ARG A 4 -15.32 8.06 -3.48
N ARG A 5 -15.91 9.01 -2.77
CA ARG A 5 -15.24 10.27 -2.49
C ARG A 5 -14.17 10.05 -1.43
N PHE A 6 -13.09 10.80 -1.52
CA PHE A 6 -12.02 10.73 -0.51
C PHE A 6 -12.56 10.94 0.90
N SER A 7 -13.47 11.91 1.05
CA SER A 7 -14.09 12.24 2.34
C SER A 7 -14.92 11.10 2.93
N ASP A 8 -15.36 10.14 2.12
CA ASP A 8 -16.16 9.01 2.55
C ASP A 8 -15.35 7.73 2.74
N ALA A 9 -14.10 7.73 2.34
CA ALA A 9 -13.22 6.58 2.52
C ALA A 9 -12.88 6.43 4.00
N LYS A 10 -12.95 5.18 4.49
CA LYS A 10 -12.75 4.91 5.91
C LYS A 10 -11.36 4.37 6.17
N PRO A 11 -10.74 4.83 7.27
CA PRO A 11 -9.44 4.29 7.66
C PRO A 11 -9.55 2.84 8.11
N TYR A 12 -8.47 2.11 7.93
CA TYR A 12 -8.32 0.77 8.49
C TYR A 12 -6.91 0.64 9.08
N GLU A 13 -6.77 -0.31 10.01
CA GLU A 13 -5.47 -0.60 10.60
C GLU A 13 -4.75 -1.65 9.77
N ALA A 14 -3.52 -1.35 9.38
CA ALA A 14 -2.69 -2.26 8.61
C ALA A 14 -1.62 -2.86 9.53
N PRO A 15 -1.48 -4.22 9.56
CA PRO A 15 -0.47 -4.84 10.40
C PRO A 15 0.94 -4.39 10.05
N SER A 16 1.79 -4.29 11.05
CA SER A 16 3.22 -3.97 10.90
C SER A 16 3.50 -2.60 10.27
N HIS A 17 2.51 -1.71 10.26
CA HIS A 17 2.65 -0.34 9.75
C HIS A 17 2.91 0.63 10.90
N ARG A 18 3.58 1.74 10.58
CA ARG A 18 3.90 2.83 11.52
C ARG A 18 3.91 4.16 10.79
N GLY A 19 3.52 5.25 11.49
CA GLY A 19 3.55 6.60 10.91
C GLY A 19 2.72 6.73 9.64
N TYR A 20 1.49 6.25 9.65
CA TYR A 20 0.69 6.11 8.45
C TYR A 20 -0.78 6.39 8.71
N THR A 21 -1.50 6.62 7.61
CA THR A 21 -2.95 6.53 7.54
C THR A 21 -3.29 5.72 6.29
N SER A 22 -4.10 4.69 6.43
CA SER A 22 -4.54 3.88 5.29
C SER A 22 -6.05 3.90 5.18
N LEU A 23 -6.53 4.12 3.96
CA LEU A 23 -7.95 4.17 3.64
C LEU A 23 -8.27 3.02 2.68
N ARG A 24 -9.33 2.27 2.97
CA ARG A 24 -9.82 1.23 2.06
C ARG A 24 -10.80 1.85 1.09
N LEU A 25 -10.46 1.88 -0.19
CA LEU A 25 -11.31 2.47 -1.21
C LEU A 25 -12.36 1.48 -1.70
N PHE A 26 -11.94 0.29 -2.09
CA PHE A 26 -12.81 -0.78 -2.57
C PHE A 26 -12.29 -2.13 -2.13
N GLY A 27 -13.21 -3.07 -2.01
CA GLY A 27 -12.89 -4.45 -1.65
C GLY A 27 -12.91 -4.67 -0.15
N ALA A 28 -12.89 -5.92 0.29
CA ALA A 28 -12.97 -6.30 1.70
C ALA A 28 -14.13 -5.58 2.39
N GLU A 29 -13.89 -4.94 3.54
CA GLU A 29 -14.91 -4.25 4.32
C GLU A 29 -15.50 -3.02 3.63
N ALA A 30 -14.81 -2.45 2.65
CA ALA A 30 -15.31 -1.29 1.89
C ALA A 30 -16.35 -1.70 0.84
N GLY A 31 -16.34 -2.96 0.43
CA GLY A 31 -17.26 -3.45 -0.58
C GLY A 31 -16.95 -2.94 -1.98
N GLY A 32 -17.91 -3.08 -2.88
CA GLY A 32 -17.83 -2.62 -4.26
C GLY A 32 -17.13 -3.58 -5.21
N SER A 33 -15.94 -4.05 -4.87
CA SER A 33 -15.21 -5.06 -5.63
C SER A 33 -15.29 -6.42 -4.93
N LYS A 34 -15.43 -7.49 -5.73
CA LYS A 34 -15.50 -8.84 -5.17
C LYS A 34 -14.11 -9.40 -4.83
N GLU A 35 -13.12 -9.14 -5.65
CA GLU A 35 -11.80 -9.72 -5.49
C GLU A 35 -10.73 -8.65 -5.26
N MET A 36 -10.74 -7.62 -6.08
CA MET A 36 -9.74 -6.58 -6.03
C MET A 36 -9.89 -5.71 -4.79
N ILE A 37 -8.78 -5.49 -4.10
CA ILE A 37 -8.73 -4.62 -2.93
C ILE A 37 -7.85 -3.43 -3.30
N VAL A 38 -8.39 -2.22 -3.13
CA VAL A 38 -7.68 -0.99 -3.46
C VAL A 38 -7.68 -0.09 -2.24
N GLY A 39 -6.49 0.34 -1.85
CA GLY A 39 -6.29 1.24 -0.72
C GLY A 39 -5.48 2.45 -1.10
N LEU A 40 -5.61 3.48 -0.28
CA LEU A 40 -4.83 4.71 -0.38
C LEU A 40 -4.13 4.91 0.95
N SER A 41 -2.81 5.01 0.91
CA SER A 41 -2.02 5.16 2.14
C SER A 41 -1.19 6.43 2.09
N HIS A 42 -1.08 7.07 3.25
CA HIS A 42 -0.22 8.22 3.46
C HIS A 42 0.80 7.84 4.51
N PHE A 43 2.08 7.98 4.18
CA PHE A 43 3.17 7.74 5.15
C PHE A 43 3.81 9.06 5.52
N LEU A 44 3.86 9.33 6.81
CA LEU A 44 4.59 10.47 7.36
C LEU A 44 6.10 10.25 7.18
N PRO A 45 6.92 11.31 7.24
CA PRO A 45 8.37 11.13 7.31
C PRO A 45 8.74 10.13 8.40
N GLY A 46 9.53 9.11 8.04
CA GLY A 46 9.90 8.02 8.94
C GLY A 46 8.87 6.89 9.03
N GLY A 47 7.69 7.07 8.48
CA GLY A 47 6.65 6.03 8.48
C GLY A 47 6.94 4.95 7.45
N GLY A 48 6.29 3.80 7.63
CA GLY A 48 6.48 2.68 6.72
C GLY A 48 5.79 1.42 7.21
N ALA A 49 6.25 0.29 6.71
CA ALA A 49 5.71 -1.01 7.07
C ALA A 49 6.77 -2.10 6.95
N GLY A 50 6.62 -3.14 7.77
CA GLY A 50 7.45 -4.31 7.73
C GLY A 50 8.78 -4.18 8.48
N PRO A 51 9.72 -5.11 8.17
CA PRO A 51 9.61 -6.13 7.12
C PRO A 51 8.58 -7.20 7.44
N ASP A 52 7.80 -7.58 6.45
CA ASP A 52 6.90 -8.72 6.55
C ASP A 52 6.55 -9.28 5.16
N ALA A 53 5.87 -10.43 5.17
CA ALA A 53 5.35 -11.08 3.97
C ALA A 53 3.87 -11.37 4.18
N SER A 54 3.08 -11.25 3.14
CA SER A 54 1.66 -11.56 3.22
C SER A 54 1.20 -12.32 1.98
N PRO A 55 0.09 -13.10 2.08
CA PRO A 55 -0.37 -13.93 0.98
C PRO A 55 -0.80 -13.18 -0.28
N PRO A 56 -1.44 -12.00 -0.23
CA PRO A 56 -1.85 -11.32 -1.45
C PRO A 56 -0.67 -10.83 -2.28
N GLU A 57 -0.78 -10.94 -3.61
CA GLU A 57 0.05 -10.14 -4.48
C GLU A 57 -0.42 -8.69 -4.44
N LYS A 58 0.48 -7.74 -4.70
CA LYS A 58 0.13 -6.33 -4.63
C LYS A 58 0.97 -5.47 -5.55
N VAL A 59 0.40 -4.34 -5.93
CA VAL A 59 1.09 -3.29 -6.67
C VAL A 59 1.05 -2.03 -5.82
N TYR A 60 2.19 -1.37 -5.69
CA TYR A 60 2.28 -0.02 -5.13
C TYR A 60 2.46 0.97 -6.28
N PHE A 61 1.70 2.03 -6.26
CA PHE A 61 1.84 3.15 -7.18
C PHE A 61 2.02 4.43 -6.35
N ILE A 62 3.10 5.15 -6.61
CA ILE A 62 3.42 6.38 -5.87
C ILE A 62 2.65 7.53 -6.51
N VAL A 63 1.74 8.13 -5.75
CA VAL A 63 0.98 9.30 -6.21
C VAL A 63 1.82 10.56 -6.03
N SER A 64 2.41 10.72 -4.84
CA SER A 64 3.23 11.89 -4.51
C SER A 64 4.23 11.52 -3.43
N GLY A 65 5.32 12.27 -3.39
CA GLY A 65 6.40 12.01 -2.45
C GLY A 65 7.34 10.92 -2.94
N GLU A 66 7.97 10.25 -2.01
CA GLU A 66 8.95 9.21 -2.33
C GLU A 66 8.88 8.10 -1.28
N LEU A 67 9.10 6.87 -1.71
CA LEU A 67 9.07 5.70 -0.84
C LEU A 67 10.25 4.80 -1.19
N THR A 68 10.97 4.34 -0.17
CA THR A 68 12.00 3.33 -0.35
C THR A 68 11.39 1.95 -0.10
N VAL A 69 11.51 1.06 -1.08
CA VAL A 69 11.04 -0.32 -1.01
C VAL A 69 12.27 -1.24 -0.95
N ILE A 70 12.30 -2.09 0.07
CA ILE A 70 13.44 -2.97 0.33
C ILE A 70 13.00 -4.42 0.19
N VAL A 71 13.62 -5.13 -0.75
CA VAL A 71 13.39 -6.56 -1.00
C VAL A 71 14.75 -7.23 -1.19
N ASP A 72 14.97 -8.34 -0.50
CA ASP A 72 16.23 -9.10 -0.54
C ASP A 72 17.46 -8.22 -0.29
N GLY A 73 17.33 -7.28 0.66
CA GLY A 73 18.40 -6.38 1.02
C GLY A 73 18.70 -5.27 -0.01
N LYS A 74 17.94 -5.22 -1.10
CA LYS A 74 18.11 -4.17 -2.13
C LYS A 74 17.08 -3.08 -1.91
N GLU A 75 17.56 -1.83 -1.92
CA GLU A 75 16.72 -0.66 -1.74
C GLU A 75 16.37 -0.04 -3.09
N HIS A 76 15.09 0.24 -3.28
CA HIS A 76 14.58 0.90 -4.48
C HIS A 76 13.83 2.16 -4.05
N VAL A 77 14.32 3.32 -4.47
CA VAL A 77 13.66 4.59 -4.18
C VAL A 77 12.67 4.87 -5.30
N LEU A 78 11.39 4.87 -4.96
CA LEU A 78 10.31 5.13 -5.90
C LEU A 78 9.79 6.55 -5.69
N LYS A 79 9.58 7.26 -6.79
CA LYS A 79 9.07 8.64 -6.79
C LYS A 79 7.71 8.68 -7.47
N ALA A 80 7.11 9.85 -7.51
CA ALA A 80 5.78 10.03 -8.11
C ALA A 80 5.70 9.38 -9.50
N ASN A 81 4.64 8.63 -9.74
CA ASN A 81 4.33 7.86 -10.93
C ASN A 81 5.15 6.57 -11.10
N ASP A 82 6.08 6.29 -10.21
CA ASP A 82 6.75 4.99 -10.20
C ASP A 82 5.85 3.94 -9.52
N SER A 83 6.07 2.69 -9.87
CA SER A 83 5.32 1.58 -9.30
C SER A 83 6.21 0.36 -9.11
N CYS A 84 5.75 -0.56 -8.26
CA CYS A 84 6.40 -1.86 -8.11
C CYS A 84 5.36 -2.94 -7.85
N TYR A 85 5.76 -4.17 -8.12
CA TYR A 85 4.97 -5.37 -7.87
C TYR A 85 5.64 -6.20 -6.78
N ILE A 86 4.85 -6.61 -5.79
CA ILE A 86 5.29 -7.51 -4.72
C ILE A 86 4.48 -8.80 -4.88
N GLY A 87 5.19 -9.92 -5.05
CA GLY A 87 4.56 -11.22 -5.21
C GLY A 87 3.97 -11.79 -3.92
N PRO A 88 3.15 -12.86 -4.05
CA PRO A 88 2.62 -13.53 -2.87
C PRO A 88 3.74 -13.99 -1.95
N ASN A 89 3.60 -13.72 -0.66
CA ASN A 89 4.54 -14.14 0.38
C ASN A 89 5.98 -13.64 0.21
N GLU A 90 6.16 -12.61 -0.60
CA GLU A 90 7.47 -11.96 -0.76
C GLU A 90 7.69 -11.00 0.41
N THR A 91 8.81 -11.16 1.11
CA THR A 91 9.16 -10.28 2.22
C THR A 91 9.59 -8.93 1.70
N ARG A 92 8.97 -7.87 2.23
CA ARG A 92 9.31 -6.50 1.86
C ARG A 92 9.27 -5.60 3.08
N GLU A 93 10.03 -4.53 3.02
CA GLU A 93 9.94 -3.39 3.91
C GLU A 93 9.75 -2.14 3.08
N ILE A 94 8.93 -1.21 3.56
CA ILE A 94 8.78 0.10 2.94
C ILE A 94 9.02 1.17 4.00
N ILE A 95 9.64 2.26 3.60
CA ILE A 95 9.93 3.37 4.52
C ILE A 95 9.97 4.69 3.75
N ASN A 96 9.32 5.70 4.32
CA ASN A 96 9.42 7.08 3.83
C ASN A 96 10.60 7.75 4.52
N ARG A 97 11.72 7.87 3.82
CA ARG A 97 12.93 8.53 4.35
C ARG A 97 13.00 10.00 3.99
N SER A 98 11.99 10.53 3.29
CA SER A 98 11.94 11.93 2.91
C SER A 98 11.36 12.80 4.01
N ASN A 99 11.34 14.10 3.78
CA ASN A 99 10.74 15.06 4.71
C ASN A 99 9.30 15.44 4.36
N ASP A 100 8.74 14.80 3.33
CA ASP A 100 7.37 15.06 2.88
C ASP A 100 6.51 13.81 3.10
N VAL A 101 5.20 14.01 3.17
CA VAL A 101 4.26 12.89 3.19
C VAL A 101 4.34 12.15 1.85
N CYS A 102 4.38 10.83 1.92
CA CYS A 102 4.30 9.98 0.73
C CYS A 102 2.89 9.41 0.61
N THR A 103 2.26 9.58 -0.55
CA THR A 103 0.94 9.04 -0.84
C THR A 103 1.06 7.94 -1.89
N ILE A 104 0.51 6.77 -1.58
CA ILE A 104 0.54 5.62 -2.49
C ILE A 104 -0.85 5.01 -2.66
N VAL A 105 -1.08 4.43 -3.82
CA VAL A 105 -2.20 3.53 -4.06
C VAL A 105 -1.67 2.11 -3.96
N VAL A 106 -2.40 1.27 -3.23
CA VAL A 106 -2.10 -0.15 -3.11
C VAL A 106 -3.25 -0.91 -3.75
N ALA A 107 -2.95 -1.67 -4.78
CA ALA A 107 -3.90 -2.62 -5.36
C ALA A 107 -3.43 -4.02 -5.00
N MET A 108 -4.32 -4.84 -4.46
CA MET A 108 -3.94 -6.20 -4.09
C MET A 108 -5.05 -7.18 -4.44
N LEU A 109 -4.62 -8.41 -4.68
CA LEU A 109 -5.51 -9.51 -4.99
C LEU A 109 -5.18 -10.64 -4.03
N PRO A 110 -6.15 -11.08 -3.20
CA PRO A 110 -5.92 -12.24 -2.33
C PRO A 110 -5.63 -13.49 -3.15
N PRO A 111 -4.90 -14.47 -2.59
CA PRO A 111 -4.69 -15.72 -3.28
C PRO A 111 -6.04 -16.40 -3.53
N ARG A 112 -6.18 -17.06 -4.68
CA ARG A 112 -7.39 -17.81 -4.98
C ARG A 112 -7.53 -19.00 -4.06
N ALA A 113 -8.76 -19.25 -3.62
CA ALA A 113 -9.07 -20.49 -2.91
C ALA A 113 -8.87 -21.69 -3.85
N GLN A 114 -8.32 -22.74 -3.31
CA GLN A 114 -8.12 -24.00 -4.05
C GLN A 114 -9.13 -25.02 -3.61
#